data_4601e7d4bf7fd5f7b9c01d79b061569f
#
_entry.id   4601e7d4bf7fd5f7b9c01d79b061569f
#
_cell.length_a   1.000
_cell.length_b   1.000
_cell.length_c   1.000
_cell.angle_alpha   90.00
_cell.angle_beta   90.00
_cell.angle_gamma   90.00
#
_symmetry.space_group_name_H-M   'P 1'
#
loop_
_entity.id
_entity.type
_entity.pdbx_description
1 polymer ?
#
loop_
_entity_poly.entity_id
_entity_poly.type
_entity_poly.pdbx_seq_one_letter_code
_entity_poly.pdbx_strand_id
1 'polypeptide(L)'
;MIGSGTSYHAALAAKNLMEKVLQMKVFASYPIVFKDERIFNKNTLVMGLSHAGMSASTIAGLDKAKANGFGTIAMTAEKGRPVEHHGDVKLYVDIGEEKAGPKTKGYIGSIVTFMIFAFKVALRQEKITQDEFDDYLRRMQASADAIPDIAEATSKWYLQNRNDLMKCRRLYVIGYDNCLADMMEGTLKICEAVRYSVQGFELEEFMHGIYHCIDEDTYMLYVCSKGQYYDRILRLKRYFEEERHSHNFLITHENTNNSKDLVFPFTDDQEFAVLQYIVPMQV
;
A
#
# COMPACT_ATOMS: atom_id res chain seq x y z
N MET A 1 8.59 11.64 1.38
CA MET A 1 9.03 10.26 1.71
C MET A 1 9.68 9.65 0.47
N ILE A 2 10.79 8.92 0.62
CA ILE A 2 11.46 8.23 -0.49
C ILE A 2 11.67 6.75 -0.14
N GLY A 3 11.46 5.87 -1.11
CA GLY A 3 11.63 4.44 -0.99
C GLY A 3 11.43 3.72 -2.33
N SER A 4 11.71 2.44 -2.42
CA SER A 4 11.51 1.62 -3.62
C SER A 4 10.74 0.35 -3.27
N GLY A 5 9.93 -0.17 -4.22
CA GLY A 5 9.11 -1.36 -4.02
C GLY A 5 8.19 -1.21 -2.80
N THR A 6 8.14 -2.22 -1.94
CA THR A 6 7.34 -2.23 -0.69
C THR A 6 7.51 -0.95 0.14
N SER A 7 8.73 -0.38 0.19
CA SER A 7 8.98 0.87 0.93
C SER A 7 8.30 2.09 0.29
N TYR A 8 8.26 2.16 -1.03
CA TYR A 8 7.52 3.20 -1.74
C TYR A 8 6.01 3.04 -1.58
N HIS A 9 5.51 1.82 -1.72
CA HIS A 9 4.09 1.53 -1.57
C HIS A 9 3.60 1.84 -0.13
N ALA A 10 4.38 1.52 0.89
CA ALA A 10 4.06 1.88 2.28
C ALA A 10 4.01 3.40 2.50
N ALA A 11 4.94 4.15 1.89
CA ALA A 11 4.93 5.60 1.94
C ALA A 11 3.69 6.17 1.22
N LEU A 12 3.32 5.60 0.08
CA LEU A 12 2.11 6.00 -0.67
C LEU A 12 0.83 5.72 0.13
N ALA A 13 0.75 4.56 0.80
CA ALA A 13 -0.37 4.17 1.64
C ALA A 13 -0.61 5.13 2.82
N ALA A 14 0.46 5.58 3.47
CA ALA A 14 0.36 6.50 4.61
C ALA A 14 0.14 7.97 4.21
N LYS A 15 0.43 8.32 2.95
CA LYS A 15 0.53 9.72 2.48
C LYS A 15 -0.70 10.56 2.78
N ASN A 16 -1.90 10.09 2.41
CA ASN A 16 -3.12 10.89 2.51
C ASN A 16 -3.48 11.21 3.97
N LEU A 17 -3.37 10.23 4.86
CA LEU A 17 -3.61 10.44 6.29
C LEU A 17 -2.55 11.34 6.91
N MET A 18 -1.28 11.19 6.52
CA MET A 18 -0.22 12.09 6.95
C MET A 18 -0.46 13.54 6.50
N GLU A 19 -0.90 13.76 5.25
CA GLU A 19 -1.27 15.11 4.76
C GLU A 19 -2.38 15.72 5.60
N LYS A 20 -3.42 14.93 5.89
CA LYS A 20 -4.57 15.36 6.70
C LYS A 20 -4.15 15.81 8.09
N VAL A 21 -3.45 14.95 8.84
CA VAL A 21 -3.12 15.24 10.24
C VAL A 21 -2.00 16.27 10.40
N LEU A 22 -1.02 16.25 9.51
CA LEU A 22 0.08 17.21 9.51
C LEU A 22 -0.30 18.56 8.90
N GLN A 23 -1.44 18.65 8.21
CA GLN A 23 -1.90 19.86 7.51
C GLN A 23 -0.80 20.46 6.62
N MET A 24 -0.09 19.59 5.89
CA MET A 24 0.99 19.97 4.98
C MET A 24 1.10 18.98 3.82
N LYS A 25 1.71 19.41 2.70
CA LYS A 25 1.94 18.48 1.58
C LYS A 25 2.93 17.38 1.95
N VAL A 26 2.56 16.15 1.63
CA VAL A 26 3.39 14.96 1.76
C VAL A 26 3.53 14.31 0.38
N PHE A 27 4.77 14.06 -0.03
CA PHE A 27 5.08 13.41 -1.30
C PHE A 27 5.70 12.04 -1.04
N ALA A 28 5.28 11.04 -1.82
CA ALA A 28 5.98 9.78 -1.95
C ALA A 28 6.68 9.74 -3.31
N SER A 29 7.96 9.42 -3.35
CA SER A 29 8.77 9.41 -4.58
C SER A 29 9.76 8.25 -4.58
N TYR A 30 10.10 7.77 -5.76
CA TYR A 30 11.26 6.90 -5.89
C TYR A 30 12.54 7.68 -5.59
N PRO A 31 13.53 7.08 -4.90
CA PRO A 31 14.74 7.79 -4.52
C PRO A 31 15.51 8.36 -5.72
N ILE A 32 15.49 7.65 -6.87
CA ILE A 32 16.16 8.11 -8.08
C ILE A 32 15.46 9.33 -8.68
N VAL A 33 14.11 9.34 -8.69
CA VAL A 33 13.31 10.47 -9.16
C VAL A 33 13.57 11.69 -8.29
N PHE A 34 13.50 11.52 -6.96
CA PHE A 34 13.84 12.60 -6.01
C PHE A 34 15.27 13.11 -6.21
N LYS A 35 16.23 12.22 -6.47
CA LYS A 35 17.61 12.61 -6.71
C LYS A 35 17.77 13.52 -7.94
N ASP A 36 16.93 13.34 -8.95
CA ASP A 36 16.97 14.12 -10.19
C ASP A 36 16.12 15.39 -10.14
N GLU A 37 15.30 15.59 -9.11
CA GLU A 37 14.58 16.85 -8.89
C GLU A 37 15.54 18.04 -8.71
N ARG A 38 15.14 19.20 -9.25
CA ARG A 38 15.98 20.42 -9.25
C ARG A 38 15.39 21.55 -8.43
N ILE A 39 14.08 21.49 -8.14
CA ILE A 39 13.36 22.55 -7.43
C ILE A 39 12.77 21.94 -6.16
N PHE A 40 13.12 22.51 -5.02
CA PHE A 40 12.65 22.06 -3.72
C PHE A 40 12.07 23.22 -2.92
N ASN A 41 11.12 22.93 -2.05
CA ASN A 41 10.73 23.82 -1.00
C ASN A 41 11.84 23.87 0.07
N LYS A 42 12.22 25.06 0.52
CA LYS A 42 13.29 25.24 1.53
C LYS A 42 13.00 24.54 2.86
N ASN A 43 11.73 24.37 3.21
CA ASN A 43 11.28 23.72 4.46
C ASN A 43 10.90 22.25 4.22
N THR A 44 11.75 21.52 3.51
CA THR A 44 11.51 20.10 3.22
C THR A 44 12.17 19.21 4.28
N LEU A 45 11.39 18.25 4.80
CA LEU A 45 11.89 17.09 5.56
C LEU A 45 11.85 15.87 4.65
N VAL A 46 12.95 15.13 4.55
CA VAL A 46 13.04 13.91 3.74
C VAL A 46 13.13 12.68 4.62
N MET A 47 12.14 11.78 4.52
CA MET A 47 12.15 10.49 5.20
C MET A 47 12.50 9.41 4.18
N GLY A 48 13.62 8.72 4.37
CA GLY A 48 14.07 7.63 3.50
C GLY A 48 13.82 6.28 4.17
N LEU A 49 12.92 5.47 3.59
CA LEU A 49 12.64 4.11 4.04
C LEU A 49 13.44 3.08 3.25
N SER A 50 14.27 2.32 3.95
CA SER A 50 14.90 1.09 3.47
C SER A 50 14.70 0.02 4.52
N HIS A 51 13.76 -0.92 4.31
CA HIS A 51 13.38 -1.90 5.32
C HIS A 51 14.57 -2.72 5.83
N ALA A 52 15.39 -3.27 4.93
CA ALA A 52 16.63 -3.97 5.27
C ALA A 52 17.83 -3.03 5.49
N GLY A 53 17.65 -1.72 5.36
CA GLY A 53 18.68 -0.71 5.60
C GLY A 53 19.83 -0.67 4.59
N MET A 54 19.72 -1.34 3.45
CA MET A 54 20.81 -1.55 2.47
C MET A 54 20.62 -0.85 1.13
N SER A 55 19.47 -0.19 0.90
CA SER A 55 19.14 0.40 -0.40
C SER A 55 20.08 1.55 -0.76
N ALA A 56 20.97 1.33 -1.71
CA ALA A 56 21.91 2.34 -2.20
C ALA A 56 21.19 3.57 -2.78
N SER A 57 20.04 3.38 -3.44
CA SER A 57 19.26 4.49 -3.99
C SER A 57 18.63 5.35 -2.90
N THR A 58 18.08 4.74 -1.83
CA THR A 58 17.54 5.47 -0.67
C THR A 58 18.64 6.25 0.05
N ILE A 59 19.81 5.63 0.24
CA ILE A 59 20.99 6.28 0.82
C ILE A 59 21.38 7.51 -0.01
N ALA A 60 21.53 7.35 -1.33
CA ALA A 60 21.88 8.47 -2.22
C ALA A 60 20.82 9.59 -2.22
N GLY A 61 19.54 9.25 -2.05
CA GLY A 61 18.45 10.22 -1.89
C GLY A 61 18.57 11.03 -0.59
N LEU A 62 18.88 10.36 0.53
CA LEU A 62 19.14 11.03 1.82
C LEU A 62 20.38 11.92 1.76
N ASP A 63 21.47 11.47 1.14
CA ASP A 63 22.67 12.27 0.96
C ASP A 63 22.40 13.53 0.13
N LYS A 64 21.62 13.39 -0.95
CA LYS A 64 21.17 14.57 -1.72
C LYS A 64 20.34 15.52 -0.87
N ALA A 65 19.42 15.01 -0.05
CA ALA A 65 18.62 15.84 0.84
C ALA A 65 19.51 16.65 1.80
N LYS A 66 20.48 16.01 2.43
CA LYS A 66 21.47 16.69 3.29
C LYS A 66 22.28 17.74 2.54
N ALA A 67 22.73 17.42 1.33
CA ALA A 67 23.49 18.36 0.49
C ALA A 67 22.65 19.61 0.12
N ASN A 68 21.33 19.52 0.12
CA ASN A 68 20.41 20.65 -0.06
C ASN A 68 20.00 21.34 1.26
N GLY A 69 20.56 20.92 2.40
CA GLY A 69 20.27 21.51 3.71
C GLY A 69 18.93 21.09 4.31
N PHE A 70 18.34 19.97 3.84
CA PHE A 70 17.07 19.46 4.37
C PHE A 70 17.31 18.58 5.60
N GLY A 71 16.37 18.61 6.55
CA GLY A 71 16.32 17.63 7.61
C GLY A 71 16.06 16.23 7.04
N THR A 72 16.70 15.21 7.59
CA THR A 72 16.58 13.83 7.10
C THR A 72 16.24 12.85 8.19
N ILE A 73 15.36 11.88 7.87
CA ILE A 73 15.04 10.73 8.73
C ILE A 73 15.38 9.47 7.95
N ALA A 74 16.27 8.64 8.50
CA ALA A 74 16.51 7.29 8.00
C ALA A 74 15.60 6.31 8.72
N MET A 75 14.76 5.60 7.96
CA MET A 75 13.81 4.64 8.49
C MET A 75 14.17 3.22 8.03
N THR A 76 14.26 2.29 9.00
CA THR A 76 14.63 0.89 8.73
C THR A 76 14.03 -0.05 9.77
N ALA A 77 13.84 -1.34 9.43
CA ALA A 77 13.46 -2.38 10.40
C ALA A 77 14.67 -3.05 11.05
N GLU A 78 15.83 -3.03 10.37
CA GLU A 78 17.04 -3.68 10.84
C GLU A 78 18.03 -2.65 11.39
N LYS A 79 18.41 -2.82 12.67
CA LYS A 79 19.37 -1.93 13.36
C LYS A 79 20.82 -2.19 12.90
N GLY A 80 21.66 -1.15 12.98
CA GLY A 80 23.08 -1.24 12.61
C GLY A 80 23.33 -1.27 11.10
N ARG A 81 22.35 -0.85 10.29
CA ARG A 81 22.45 -0.89 8.83
C ARG A 81 22.96 0.42 8.23
N PRO A 82 23.56 0.38 7.03
CA PRO A 82 24.16 1.55 6.39
C PRO A 82 23.25 2.77 6.32
N VAL A 83 21.96 2.62 5.98
CA VAL A 83 21.03 3.75 5.85
C VAL A 83 20.97 4.63 7.10
N GLU A 84 21.19 4.07 8.29
CA GLU A 84 21.13 4.80 9.56
C GLU A 84 22.16 5.95 9.66
N HIS A 85 23.27 5.85 8.95
CA HIS A 85 24.34 6.86 8.94
C HIS A 85 24.02 8.05 8.01
N HIS A 86 22.93 7.93 7.23
CA HIS A 86 22.55 8.91 6.22
C HIS A 86 21.33 9.75 6.63
N GLY A 87 20.69 9.47 7.77
CA GLY A 87 19.66 10.31 8.39
C GLY A 87 20.21 11.12 9.56
N ASP A 88 19.66 12.32 9.81
CA ASP A 88 19.90 13.10 11.02
C ASP A 88 19.19 12.45 12.23
N VAL A 89 18.04 11.84 11.93
CA VAL A 89 17.24 11.07 12.89
C VAL A 89 17.05 9.67 12.38
N LYS A 90 17.08 8.69 13.28
CA LYS A 90 16.78 7.29 13.00
C LYS A 90 15.37 6.96 13.46
N LEU A 91 14.60 6.33 12.61
CA LEU A 91 13.27 5.81 12.94
C LEU A 91 13.23 4.31 12.63
N TYR A 92 12.76 3.51 13.58
CA TYR A 92 12.72 2.06 13.42
C TYR A 92 11.31 1.56 13.18
N VAL A 93 11.17 0.65 12.22
CA VAL A 93 9.97 -0.17 12.02
C VAL A 93 10.10 -1.39 12.92
N ASP A 94 9.57 -1.29 14.14
CA ASP A 94 9.76 -2.31 15.18
C ASP A 94 8.70 -3.42 15.07
N ILE A 95 8.91 -4.33 14.13
CA ILE A 95 8.02 -5.48 13.85
C ILE A 95 8.63 -6.82 14.28
N GLY A 96 9.80 -6.81 14.89
CA GLY A 96 10.59 -8.01 15.15
C GLY A 96 11.07 -8.70 13.86
N GLU A 97 11.52 -9.94 13.97
CA GLU A 97 12.04 -10.71 12.83
C GLU A 97 10.91 -11.04 11.83
N GLU A 98 11.16 -10.78 10.56
CA GLU A 98 10.31 -11.21 9.46
C GLU A 98 11.00 -12.28 8.63
N LYS A 99 10.46 -13.51 8.67
CA LYS A 99 11.03 -14.68 7.98
C LYS A 99 10.54 -14.83 6.55
N ALA A 100 9.46 -14.14 6.17
CA ALA A 100 8.94 -14.16 4.80
C ALA A 100 9.93 -13.48 3.85
N GLY A 101 10.24 -14.12 2.73
CA GLY A 101 11.06 -13.52 1.67
C GLY A 101 10.38 -12.28 1.10
N PRO A 102 9.20 -12.40 0.47
CA PRO A 102 8.34 -11.27 0.15
C PRO A 102 7.82 -10.62 1.43
N LYS A 103 8.19 -9.34 1.66
CA LYS A 103 7.83 -8.63 2.89
C LYS A 103 6.31 -8.47 3.03
N THR A 104 5.74 -8.93 4.14
CA THR A 104 4.31 -8.85 4.47
C THR A 104 4.07 -7.93 5.65
N LYS A 105 4.41 -8.36 6.87
CA LYS A 105 4.24 -7.51 8.06
C LYS A 105 5.11 -6.26 8.03
N GLY A 106 6.24 -6.29 7.29
CA GLY A 106 7.10 -5.13 7.06
C GLY A 106 6.40 -4.01 6.31
N TYR A 107 5.51 -4.33 5.38
CA TYR A 107 4.67 -3.35 4.70
C TYR A 107 3.74 -2.64 5.67
N ILE A 108 2.89 -3.41 6.37
CA ILE A 108 1.93 -2.88 7.35
C ILE A 108 2.65 -2.13 8.47
N GLY A 109 3.72 -2.70 9.03
CA GLY A 109 4.51 -2.05 10.07
C GLY A 109 5.13 -0.73 9.64
N SER A 110 5.54 -0.62 8.37
CA SER A 110 6.05 0.64 7.82
C SER A 110 4.95 1.70 7.71
N ILE A 111 3.75 1.33 7.26
CA ILE A 111 2.58 2.24 7.20
C ILE A 111 2.24 2.75 8.60
N VAL A 112 2.09 1.83 9.56
CA VAL A 112 1.78 2.16 10.97
C VAL A 112 2.85 3.08 11.54
N THR A 113 4.13 2.83 11.26
CA THR A 113 5.23 3.69 11.75
C THR A 113 5.14 5.10 11.18
N PHE A 114 4.86 5.26 9.88
CA PHE A 114 4.63 6.57 9.26
C PHE A 114 3.43 7.30 9.89
N MET A 115 2.31 6.59 10.08
CA MET A 115 1.09 7.17 10.66
C MET A 115 1.32 7.62 12.11
N ILE A 116 1.90 6.77 12.96
CA ILE A 116 2.20 7.12 14.37
C ILE A 116 3.18 8.29 14.44
N PHE A 117 4.19 8.33 13.56
CA PHE A 117 5.09 9.47 13.47
C PHE A 117 4.30 10.75 13.19
N ALA A 118 3.41 10.72 12.20
CA ALA A 118 2.59 11.88 11.84
C ALA A 118 1.67 12.32 12.99
N PHE A 119 1.00 11.37 13.67
CA PHE A 119 0.13 11.67 14.81
C PHE A 119 0.91 12.33 15.94
N LYS A 120 2.08 11.81 16.29
CA LYS A 120 2.93 12.40 17.36
C LYS A 120 3.43 13.80 17.00
N VAL A 121 3.81 14.02 15.74
CA VAL A 121 4.23 15.35 15.28
C VAL A 121 3.05 16.32 15.28
N ALA A 122 1.89 15.91 14.78
CA ALA A 122 0.69 16.72 14.76
C ALA A 122 0.21 17.11 16.17
N LEU A 123 0.21 16.15 17.10
CA LEU A 123 -0.10 16.40 18.51
C LEU A 123 0.88 17.42 19.12
N ARG A 124 2.20 17.23 18.92
CA ARG A 124 3.22 18.13 19.45
C ARG A 124 3.14 19.55 18.84
N GLN A 125 2.64 19.67 17.62
CA GLN A 125 2.40 20.92 16.93
C GLN A 125 1.00 21.52 17.18
N GLU A 126 0.22 20.91 18.10
CA GLU A 126 -1.14 21.34 18.44
C GLU A 126 -2.10 21.37 17.24
N LYS A 127 -1.83 20.55 16.21
CA LYS A 127 -2.68 20.39 15.02
C LYS A 127 -3.82 19.40 15.24
N ILE A 128 -3.63 18.48 16.18
CA ILE A 128 -4.65 17.59 16.70
C ILE A 128 -4.62 17.62 18.22
N THR A 129 -5.76 17.35 18.83
CA THR A 129 -5.91 17.22 20.28
C THR A 129 -5.44 15.85 20.78
N GLN A 130 -5.31 15.69 22.11
CA GLN A 130 -5.03 14.38 22.70
C GLN A 130 -6.17 13.37 22.39
N ASP A 131 -7.41 13.80 22.47
CA ASP A 131 -8.57 12.95 22.19
C ASP A 131 -8.57 12.46 20.73
N GLU A 132 -8.22 13.31 19.77
CA GLU A 132 -8.07 12.93 18.36
C GLU A 132 -6.90 11.97 18.16
N PHE A 133 -5.78 12.18 18.82
CA PHE A 133 -4.64 11.28 18.79
C PHE A 133 -5.03 9.88 19.31
N ASP A 134 -5.71 9.81 20.45
CA ASP A 134 -6.17 8.55 21.04
C ASP A 134 -7.21 7.86 20.17
N ASP A 135 -8.11 8.63 19.52
CA ASP A 135 -9.07 8.10 18.53
C ASP A 135 -8.37 7.49 17.31
N TYR A 136 -7.37 8.17 16.74
CA TYR A 136 -6.59 7.61 15.63
C TYR A 136 -5.90 6.29 16.02
N LEU A 137 -5.32 6.21 17.20
CA LEU A 137 -4.69 4.97 17.68
C LEU A 137 -5.72 3.85 17.85
N ARG A 138 -6.88 4.15 18.44
CA ARG A 138 -7.96 3.18 18.65
C ARG A 138 -8.50 2.63 17.31
N ARG A 139 -8.73 3.50 16.33
CA ARG A 139 -9.22 3.14 15.00
C ARG A 139 -8.18 2.30 14.23
N MET A 140 -6.93 2.69 14.29
CA MET A 140 -5.82 1.94 13.69
C MET A 140 -5.68 0.54 14.30
N GLN A 141 -5.79 0.43 15.64
CA GLN A 141 -5.76 -0.85 16.34
C GLN A 141 -6.95 -1.74 15.92
N ALA A 142 -8.17 -1.19 15.89
CA ALA A 142 -9.34 -1.94 15.45
C ALA A 142 -9.21 -2.47 14.03
N SER A 143 -8.60 -1.69 13.13
CA SER A 143 -8.31 -2.15 11.76
C SER A 143 -7.29 -3.28 11.74
N ALA A 144 -6.25 -3.21 12.57
CA ALA A 144 -5.22 -4.23 12.65
C ALA A 144 -5.72 -5.52 13.30
N ASP A 145 -6.60 -5.44 14.28
CA ASP A 145 -7.16 -6.60 15.00
C ASP A 145 -7.98 -7.54 14.08
N ALA A 146 -8.50 -7.02 12.97
CA ALA A 146 -9.22 -7.82 11.98
C ALA A 146 -8.31 -8.63 11.03
N ILE A 147 -7.00 -8.37 11.00
CA ILE A 147 -6.06 -9.00 10.04
C ILE A 147 -6.08 -10.54 10.11
N PRO A 148 -6.06 -11.20 11.29
CA PRO A 148 -6.11 -12.65 11.36
C PRO A 148 -7.37 -13.25 10.71
N ASP A 149 -8.53 -12.64 10.95
CA ASP A 149 -9.81 -13.09 10.41
C ASP A 149 -9.88 -12.91 8.89
N ILE A 150 -9.32 -11.79 8.39
CA ILE A 150 -9.19 -11.55 6.94
C ILE A 150 -8.30 -12.62 6.29
N ALA A 151 -7.18 -12.95 6.92
CA ALA A 151 -6.27 -13.98 6.41
C ALA A 151 -6.94 -15.36 6.38
N GLU A 152 -7.72 -15.71 7.40
CA GLU A 152 -8.50 -16.95 7.42
C GLU A 152 -9.58 -16.96 6.33
N ALA A 153 -10.35 -15.89 6.20
CA ALA A 153 -11.37 -15.76 5.16
C ALA A 153 -10.76 -15.86 3.76
N THR A 154 -9.60 -15.21 3.54
CA THR A 154 -8.86 -15.28 2.29
C THR A 154 -8.40 -16.69 1.96
N SER A 155 -7.87 -17.40 2.93
CA SER A 155 -7.44 -18.80 2.76
C SER A 155 -8.61 -19.70 2.34
N LYS A 156 -9.78 -19.53 2.95
CA LYS A 156 -11.01 -20.27 2.58
C LYS A 156 -11.45 -19.93 1.15
N TRP A 157 -11.49 -18.64 0.82
CA TRP A 157 -11.83 -18.17 -0.52
C TRP A 157 -10.86 -18.68 -1.59
N TYR A 158 -9.55 -18.65 -1.31
CA TYR A 158 -8.55 -19.21 -2.21
C TYR A 158 -8.77 -20.70 -2.47
N LEU A 159 -9.02 -21.50 -1.43
CA LEU A 159 -9.28 -22.93 -1.60
C LEU A 159 -10.52 -23.21 -2.46
N GLN A 160 -11.56 -22.39 -2.35
CA GLN A 160 -12.76 -22.50 -3.18
C GLN A 160 -12.49 -22.17 -4.65
N ASN A 161 -11.63 -21.18 -4.92
CA ASN A 161 -11.35 -20.68 -6.27
C ASN A 161 -10.05 -21.23 -6.87
N ARG A 162 -9.31 -22.07 -6.13
CA ARG A 162 -7.97 -22.54 -6.48
C ARG A 162 -7.87 -23.11 -7.90
N ASN A 163 -8.83 -23.94 -8.29
CA ASN A 163 -8.78 -24.62 -9.61
C ASN A 163 -8.91 -23.64 -10.78
N ASP A 164 -9.58 -22.51 -10.58
CA ASP A 164 -9.67 -21.44 -11.57
C ASP A 164 -8.39 -20.57 -11.51
N LEU A 165 -8.02 -20.09 -10.34
CA LEU A 165 -6.84 -19.25 -10.14
C LEU A 165 -5.53 -19.92 -10.62
N MET A 166 -5.37 -21.22 -10.50
CA MET A 166 -4.19 -21.95 -11.00
C MET A 166 -4.08 -21.97 -12.52
N LYS A 167 -5.14 -21.67 -13.27
CA LYS A 167 -5.12 -21.54 -14.72
C LYS A 167 -4.65 -20.14 -15.16
N CYS A 168 -4.66 -19.17 -14.26
CA CYS A 168 -4.26 -17.80 -14.55
C CYS A 168 -2.84 -17.74 -15.11
N ARG A 169 -2.69 -17.02 -16.24
CA ARG A 169 -1.37 -16.72 -16.86
C ARG A 169 -1.18 -15.23 -17.08
N ARG A 170 -2.25 -14.47 -17.05
CA ARG A 170 -2.25 -13.02 -17.22
C ARG A 170 -3.24 -12.43 -16.23
N LEU A 171 -2.73 -11.67 -15.27
CA LEU A 171 -3.51 -11.05 -14.21
C LEU A 171 -3.37 -9.54 -14.27
N TYR A 172 -4.50 -8.86 -14.27
CA TYR A 172 -4.58 -7.42 -14.01
C TYR A 172 -5.17 -7.18 -12.63
N VAL A 173 -4.47 -6.36 -11.84
CA VAL A 173 -4.96 -5.92 -10.52
C VAL A 173 -5.40 -4.47 -10.63
N ILE A 174 -6.63 -4.18 -10.29
CA ILE A 174 -7.22 -2.84 -10.41
C ILE A 174 -7.56 -2.32 -9.01
N GLY A 175 -7.06 -1.13 -8.70
CA GLY A 175 -7.35 -0.44 -7.44
C GLY A 175 -7.52 1.06 -7.63
N TYR A 176 -8.06 1.73 -6.63
CA TYR A 176 -8.21 3.19 -6.63
C TYR A 176 -8.11 3.75 -5.21
N ASP A 177 -7.92 5.07 -5.13
CA ASP A 177 -7.89 5.83 -3.87
C ASP A 177 -6.94 5.18 -2.83
N ASN A 178 -7.41 4.87 -1.64
CA ASN A 178 -6.60 4.27 -0.60
C ASN A 178 -6.11 2.86 -0.97
N CYS A 179 -6.85 2.12 -1.80
CA CYS A 179 -6.42 0.80 -2.31
C CYS A 179 -5.38 0.87 -3.45
N LEU A 180 -5.00 2.07 -3.91
CA LEU A 180 -3.94 2.21 -4.94
C LEU A 180 -2.61 1.62 -4.47
N ALA A 181 -2.21 1.93 -3.24
CA ALA A 181 -0.97 1.41 -2.67
C ALA A 181 -1.03 -0.10 -2.45
N ASP A 182 -2.18 -0.61 -2.00
CA ASP A 182 -2.40 -2.06 -1.81
C ASP A 182 -2.40 -2.81 -3.14
N MET A 183 -3.00 -2.25 -4.18
CA MET A 183 -2.95 -2.79 -5.54
C MET A 183 -1.49 -2.89 -6.02
N MET A 184 -0.69 -1.84 -5.85
CA MET A 184 0.73 -1.85 -6.26
C MET A 184 1.54 -2.86 -5.45
N GLU A 185 1.35 -2.92 -4.14
CA GLU A 185 2.04 -3.87 -3.27
C GLU A 185 1.59 -5.31 -3.54
N GLY A 186 0.29 -5.55 -3.69
CA GLY A 186 -0.26 -6.86 -4.05
C GLY A 186 0.26 -7.36 -5.39
N THR A 187 0.31 -6.50 -6.41
CA THR A 187 0.93 -6.81 -7.70
C THR A 187 2.37 -7.26 -7.52
N LEU A 188 3.16 -6.54 -6.71
CA LEU A 188 4.53 -6.90 -6.40
C LEU A 188 4.60 -8.26 -5.68
N LYS A 189 3.77 -8.51 -4.67
CA LYS A 189 3.76 -9.78 -3.91
C LYS A 189 3.41 -10.96 -4.78
N ILE A 190 2.43 -10.83 -5.64
CA ILE A 190 2.05 -11.89 -6.59
C ILE A 190 3.20 -12.16 -7.58
N CYS A 191 3.86 -11.13 -8.11
CA CYS A 191 5.06 -11.31 -8.95
C CYS A 191 6.17 -12.05 -8.22
N GLU A 192 6.46 -11.70 -6.96
CA GLU A 192 7.53 -12.30 -6.16
C GLU A 192 7.25 -13.76 -5.77
N ALA A 193 6.00 -14.07 -5.41
CA ALA A 193 5.62 -15.39 -4.89
C ALA A 193 5.21 -16.36 -6.00
N VAL A 194 4.34 -15.94 -6.91
CA VAL A 194 3.78 -16.81 -7.97
C VAL A 194 4.67 -16.83 -9.21
N ARG A 195 5.43 -15.76 -9.47
CA ARG A 195 6.45 -15.66 -10.53
C ARG A 195 5.90 -15.73 -11.94
N TYR A 196 4.74 -15.15 -12.18
CA TYR A 196 4.25 -14.88 -13.53
C TYR A 196 3.95 -13.38 -13.72
N SER A 197 3.69 -12.99 -14.97
CA SER A 197 3.44 -11.58 -15.29
C SER A 197 2.11 -11.11 -14.68
N VAL A 198 2.20 -10.15 -13.77
CA VAL A 198 1.06 -9.45 -13.16
C VAL A 198 1.23 -7.96 -13.41
N GLN A 199 0.14 -7.27 -13.73
CA GLN A 199 0.15 -5.83 -13.96
C GLN A 199 -0.91 -5.17 -13.07
N GLY A 200 -0.51 -4.11 -12.37
CA GLY A 200 -1.40 -3.33 -11.54
C GLY A 200 -1.68 -1.97 -12.15
N PHE A 201 -2.94 -1.54 -12.13
CA PHE A 201 -3.35 -0.26 -12.68
C PHE A 201 -4.31 0.46 -11.74
N GLU A 202 -4.15 1.77 -11.68
CA GLU A 202 -5.19 2.63 -11.15
C GLU A 202 -6.41 2.58 -12.09
N LEU A 203 -7.61 2.69 -11.52
CA LEU A 203 -8.87 2.50 -12.21
C LEU A 203 -9.02 3.38 -13.47
N GLU A 204 -8.72 4.67 -13.37
CA GLU A 204 -8.83 5.59 -14.51
C GLU A 204 -7.75 5.33 -15.56
N GLU A 205 -6.51 5.11 -15.13
CA GLU A 205 -5.41 4.77 -16.03
C GLU A 205 -5.71 3.50 -16.83
N PHE A 206 -6.29 2.50 -16.17
CA PHE A 206 -6.72 1.26 -16.84
C PHE A 206 -7.73 1.56 -17.96
N MET A 207 -8.67 2.48 -17.74
CA MET A 207 -9.69 2.87 -18.70
C MET A 207 -9.17 3.74 -19.87
N HIS A 208 -7.90 4.15 -19.83
CA HIS A 208 -7.29 4.96 -20.88
C HIS A 208 -6.46 4.14 -21.90
N GLY A 209 -6.96 2.95 -22.25
CA GLY A 209 -6.42 2.14 -23.36
C GLY A 209 -6.11 0.69 -22.99
N ILE A 210 -5.66 0.43 -21.75
CA ILE A 210 -5.23 -0.90 -21.32
C ILE A 210 -6.36 -1.92 -21.39
N TYR A 211 -7.59 -1.51 -21.12
CA TYR A 211 -8.78 -2.36 -21.19
C TYR A 211 -9.01 -3.02 -22.56
N HIS A 212 -8.42 -2.50 -23.63
CA HIS A 212 -8.50 -3.12 -24.96
C HIS A 212 -7.80 -4.49 -25.05
N CYS A 213 -6.85 -4.76 -24.12
CA CYS A 213 -6.13 -6.04 -24.05
C CYS A 213 -6.91 -7.14 -23.34
N ILE A 214 -8.10 -6.84 -22.81
CA ILE A 214 -8.89 -7.79 -22.02
C ILE A 214 -9.67 -8.72 -22.96
N ASP A 215 -9.51 -10.02 -22.74
CA ASP A 215 -10.16 -11.11 -23.45
C ASP A 215 -10.54 -12.25 -22.50
N GLU A 216 -11.01 -13.36 -23.05
CA GLU A 216 -11.48 -14.54 -22.31
C GLU A 216 -10.38 -15.25 -21.49
N ASP A 217 -9.10 -15.09 -21.85
CA ASP A 217 -7.96 -15.66 -21.13
C ASP A 217 -7.44 -14.72 -20.03
N THR A 218 -8.05 -13.56 -19.84
CA THR A 218 -7.61 -12.54 -18.89
C THR A 218 -8.24 -12.76 -17.53
N TYR A 219 -7.41 -12.71 -16.49
CA TYR A 219 -7.81 -12.70 -15.09
C TYR A 219 -7.73 -11.28 -14.55
N MET A 220 -8.75 -10.86 -13.81
CA MET A 220 -8.83 -9.53 -13.22
C MET A 220 -9.14 -9.64 -11.74
N LEU A 221 -8.37 -8.95 -10.91
CA LEU A 221 -8.59 -8.83 -9.48
C LEU A 221 -8.84 -7.36 -9.14
N TYR A 222 -10.02 -7.06 -8.66
CA TYR A 222 -10.37 -5.72 -8.20
C TYR A 222 -10.18 -5.62 -6.70
N VAL A 223 -9.46 -4.59 -6.25
CA VAL A 223 -9.24 -4.27 -4.83
C VAL A 223 -10.01 -3.00 -4.53
N CYS A 224 -11.12 -3.13 -3.82
CA CYS A 224 -12.13 -2.10 -3.81
C CYS A 224 -12.66 -1.82 -2.39
N SER A 225 -12.11 -0.79 -1.76
CA SER A 225 -12.68 -0.25 -0.52
C SER A 225 -13.98 0.52 -0.80
N LYS A 226 -14.79 0.73 0.23
CA LYS A 226 -15.96 1.59 0.16
C LYS A 226 -15.54 3.03 -0.20
N GLY A 227 -16.19 3.65 -1.20
CA GLY A 227 -15.85 4.99 -1.65
C GLY A 227 -16.61 5.40 -2.90
N GLN A 228 -16.32 6.58 -3.42
CA GLN A 228 -17.07 7.19 -4.52
C GLN A 228 -17.02 6.40 -5.84
N TYR A 229 -16.01 5.56 -6.04
CA TYR A 229 -15.83 4.78 -7.28
C TYR A 229 -16.27 3.31 -7.15
N TYR A 230 -16.85 2.92 -6.00
CA TYR A 230 -17.26 1.55 -5.76
C TYR A 230 -18.24 1.03 -6.82
N ASP A 231 -19.32 1.74 -7.06
CA ASP A 231 -20.32 1.37 -8.09
C ASP A 231 -19.73 1.30 -9.49
N ARG A 232 -18.73 2.13 -9.78
CA ARG A 232 -18.05 2.11 -11.07
C ARG A 232 -17.25 0.82 -11.25
N ILE A 233 -16.56 0.35 -10.22
CA ILE A 233 -15.86 -0.94 -10.26
C ILE A 233 -16.84 -2.10 -10.46
N LEU A 234 -17.97 -2.10 -9.78
CA LEU A 234 -18.99 -3.15 -9.97
C LEU A 234 -19.52 -3.18 -11.40
N ARG A 235 -19.78 -2.01 -12.00
CA ARG A 235 -20.18 -1.94 -13.42
C ARG A 235 -19.08 -2.40 -14.36
N LEU A 236 -17.83 -2.03 -14.10
CA LEU A 236 -16.68 -2.43 -14.88
C LEU A 236 -16.46 -3.94 -14.86
N LYS A 237 -16.48 -4.53 -13.65
CA LYS A 237 -16.40 -5.97 -13.44
C LYS A 237 -17.46 -6.70 -14.26
N ARG A 238 -18.73 -6.27 -14.14
CA ARG A 238 -19.85 -6.85 -14.91
C ARG A 238 -19.63 -6.76 -16.41
N TYR A 239 -19.21 -5.59 -16.92
CA TYR A 239 -18.93 -5.40 -18.35
C TYR A 239 -17.88 -6.40 -18.85
N PHE A 240 -16.79 -6.59 -18.12
CA PHE A 240 -15.75 -7.53 -18.56
C PHE A 240 -16.17 -9.00 -18.41
N GLU A 241 -17.05 -9.32 -17.48
CA GLU A 241 -17.63 -10.67 -17.37
C GLU A 241 -18.58 -10.97 -18.55
N GLU A 242 -19.47 -10.04 -18.89
CA GLU A 242 -20.52 -10.23 -19.89
C GLU A 242 -20.01 -10.05 -21.33
N GLU A 243 -19.18 -9.03 -21.59
CA GLU A 243 -18.79 -8.63 -22.95
C GLU A 243 -17.42 -9.16 -23.38
N ARG A 244 -16.55 -9.47 -22.44
CA ARG A 244 -15.20 -9.96 -22.71
C ARG A 244 -14.96 -11.38 -22.22
N HIS A 245 -15.90 -11.93 -21.46
CA HIS A 245 -15.86 -13.28 -20.88
C HIS A 245 -14.62 -13.54 -20.02
N SER A 246 -14.00 -12.47 -19.48
CA SER A 246 -12.82 -12.57 -18.65
C SER A 246 -13.13 -13.15 -17.26
N HIS A 247 -12.09 -13.63 -16.59
CA HIS A 247 -12.19 -14.17 -15.23
C HIS A 247 -12.05 -13.03 -14.22
N ASN A 248 -13.13 -12.69 -13.49
CA ASN A 248 -13.14 -11.55 -12.59
C ASN A 248 -13.32 -11.98 -11.15
N PHE A 249 -12.50 -11.40 -10.27
CA PHE A 249 -12.49 -11.56 -8.83
C PHE A 249 -12.51 -10.19 -8.17
N LEU A 250 -13.22 -10.04 -7.07
CA LEU A 250 -13.33 -8.78 -6.34
C LEU A 250 -13.06 -9.01 -4.85
N ILE A 251 -12.22 -8.18 -4.28
CA ILE A 251 -12.03 -8.06 -2.83
C ILE A 251 -12.89 -6.89 -2.35
N THR A 252 -13.91 -7.16 -1.54
CA THR A 252 -14.93 -6.16 -1.17
C THR A 252 -15.53 -6.39 0.22
N HIS A 253 -16.15 -5.36 0.75
CA HIS A 253 -16.90 -5.36 2.02
C HIS A 253 -18.39 -5.73 1.85
N GLU A 254 -18.93 -5.70 0.62
CA GLU A 254 -20.34 -5.94 0.35
C GLU A 254 -20.60 -7.31 -0.25
N ASN A 255 -21.71 -7.95 0.17
CA ASN A 255 -22.11 -9.23 -0.38
C ASN A 255 -22.57 -9.07 -1.84
N THR A 256 -21.78 -9.63 -2.75
CA THR A 256 -22.06 -9.64 -4.20
C THR A 256 -22.85 -10.87 -4.66
N ASN A 257 -23.10 -11.85 -3.78
CA ASN A 257 -23.66 -13.17 -4.11
C ASN A 257 -22.87 -13.92 -5.20
N ASN A 258 -21.60 -13.58 -5.40
CA ASN A 258 -20.68 -14.21 -6.35
C ASN A 258 -19.56 -14.95 -5.59
N SER A 259 -19.47 -16.26 -5.74
CA SER A 259 -18.47 -17.09 -5.04
C SER A 259 -17.02 -16.81 -5.48
N LYS A 260 -16.81 -16.13 -6.59
CA LYS A 260 -15.50 -15.65 -7.02
C LYS A 260 -15.03 -14.43 -6.23
N ASP A 261 -15.94 -13.70 -5.59
CA ASP A 261 -15.58 -12.51 -4.83
C ASP A 261 -15.22 -12.88 -3.39
N LEU A 262 -14.16 -12.28 -2.89
CA LEU A 262 -13.81 -12.32 -1.48
C LEU A 262 -14.59 -11.23 -0.75
N VAL A 263 -15.61 -11.65 -0.02
CA VAL A 263 -16.42 -10.75 0.80
C VAL A 263 -15.99 -10.87 2.25
N PHE A 264 -15.60 -9.77 2.84
CA PHE A 264 -15.26 -9.64 4.25
C PHE A 264 -15.84 -8.33 4.80
N PRO A 265 -16.24 -8.27 6.09
CA PRO A 265 -16.68 -7.03 6.71
C PRO A 265 -15.49 -6.09 7.00
N PHE A 266 -14.80 -5.67 5.92
CA PHE A 266 -13.72 -4.69 6.02
C PHE A 266 -14.22 -3.41 6.69
N THR A 267 -13.33 -2.72 7.39
CA THR A 267 -13.69 -1.47 8.04
C THR A 267 -14.22 -0.44 7.03
N ASP A 268 -15.25 0.28 7.42
CA ASP A 268 -15.72 1.46 6.69
C ASP A 268 -14.79 2.66 6.86
N ASP A 269 -13.79 2.55 7.73
CA ASP A 269 -12.81 3.57 8.00
C ASP A 269 -11.78 3.66 6.88
N GLN A 270 -12.03 4.55 5.93
CA GLN A 270 -11.21 4.73 4.74
C GLN A 270 -9.75 5.08 5.05
N GLU A 271 -9.47 5.69 6.21
CA GLU A 271 -8.11 6.09 6.59
C GLU A 271 -7.24 4.90 6.99
N PHE A 272 -7.87 3.82 7.49
CA PHE A 272 -7.18 2.61 7.93
C PHE A 272 -7.49 1.37 7.08
N ALA A 273 -8.35 1.49 6.07
CA ALA A 273 -8.68 0.40 5.15
C ALA A 273 -7.44 -0.23 4.51
N VAL A 274 -6.43 0.58 4.22
CA VAL A 274 -5.13 0.15 3.66
C VAL A 274 -4.41 -0.90 4.50
N LEU A 275 -4.69 -1.02 5.80
CA LEU A 275 -4.13 -2.08 6.65
C LEU A 275 -4.82 -3.43 6.43
N GLN A 276 -5.99 -3.44 5.83
CA GLN A 276 -6.83 -4.63 5.66
C GLN A 276 -6.86 -5.13 4.22
N TYR A 277 -7.01 -4.25 3.22
CA TYR A 277 -7.17 -4.63 1.82
C TYR A 277 -5.92 -5.22 1.17
N ILE A 278 -4.74 -5.01 1.78
CA ILE A 278 -3.51 -5.70 1.36
C ILE A 278 -3.47 -7.17 1.77
N VAL A 279 -4.12 -7.55 2.88
CA VAL A 279 -4.02 -8.89 3.46
C VAL A 279 -4.40 -10.00 2.46
N PRO A 280 -5.51 -9.90 1.71
CA PRO A 280 -5.87 -10.91 0.72
C PRO A 280 -4.81 -11.16 -0.37
N MET A 281 -3.98 -10.19 -0.65
CA MET A 281 -2.92 -10.31 -1.67
C MET A 281 -1.58 -10.78 -1.09
N GLN A 282 -1.49 -10.91 0.23
CA GLN A 282 -0.33 -11.43 0.95
C GLN A 282 -0.50 -12.88 1.39
N VAL A 283 -1.73 -13.40 1.42
CA VAL A 283 -2.11 -14.78 1.75
C VAL A 283 -2.07 -15.66 0.50
#